data_40235101f7fb54ab899f65029efe9cb9
#
_entry.id   40235101f7fb54ab899f65029efe9cb9
#
_cell.length_a   1.000
_cell.length_b   1.000
_cell.length_c   1.000
_cell.angle_alpha   90.00
_cell.angle_beta   90.00
_cell.angle_gamma   90.00
#
_symmetry.space_group_name_H-M   'P 1'
#
loop_
_entity.id
_entity.type
_entity.pdbx_description
1 polymer ?
#
loop_
_entity_poly.entity_id
_entity_poly.type
_entity_poly.pdbx_seq_one_letter_code
_entity_poly.pdbx_strand_id
1 'polypeptide(L)'
;MIYKYNKSLVANARALRKNMTKEEKHLWYDFLRLYPIRFSRQKVLGKYIADFYCAEAKLVIELDGSGHYTEEGKQYDEERTAFLEEYGLTVIRIPNTEIHKNFQGICEYIDHLVEQSLSQLR
;
A
#
# COMPACT_ATOMS: atom_id res chain seq x y z
N MET A 1 -7.09 -16.71 2.09
CA MET A 1 -6.96 -15.84 3.27
C MET A 1 -8.18 -14.92 3.34
N ILE A 2 -8.82 -14.86 4.49
CA ILE A 2 -10.02 -14.06 4.69
C ILE A 2 -9.71 -12.97 5.70
N TYR A 3 -9.93 -11.73 5.30
CA TYR A 3 -9.78 -10.59 6.20
C TYR A 3 -11.11 -10.30 6.87
N LYS A 4 -11.04 -9.97 8.14
CA LYS A 4 -12.22 -9.62 8.90
C LYS A 4 -12.79 -8.30 8.37
N TYR A 5 -14.06 -8.30 8.00
CA TYR A 5 -14.73 -7.12 7.49
C TYR A 5 -15.05 -6.15 8.62
N ASN A 6 -14.75 -4.87 8.43
CA ASN A 6 -15.01 -3.82 9.41
C ASN A 6 -15.71 -2.65 8.74
N LYS A 7 -16.99 -2.49 9.04
CA LYS A 7 -17.85 -1.47 8.41
C LYS A 7 -17.39 -0.03 8.66
N SER A 8 -16.88 0.26 9.85
CA SER A 8 -16.43 1.62 10.17
C SER A 8 -15.21 1.99 9.33
N LEU A 9 -14.32 1.05 9.09
CA LEU A 9 -13.16 1.28 8.23
C LEU A 9 -13.53 1.40 6.76
N VAL A 10 -14.61 0.74 6.32
CA VAL A 10 -15.09 0.87 4.93
C VAL A 10 -15.50 2.31 4.65
N ALA A 11 -16.20 2.96 5.58
CA ALA A 11 -16.58 4.36 5.42
C ALA A 11 -15.35 5.26 5.41
N ASN A 12 -14.36 5.00 6.27
CA ASN A 12 -13.10 5.75 6.30
C ASN A 12 -12.32 5.58 5.01
N ALA A 13 -12.27 4.37 4.47
CA ALA A 13 -11.57 4.10 3.22
C ALA A 13 -12.21 4.86 2.05
N ARG A 14 -13.54 4.97 2.02
CA ARG A 14 -14.23 5.77 1.00
C ARG A 14 -13.86 7.24 1.09
N ALA A 15 -13.80 7.77 2.31
CA ALA A 15 -13.42 9.17 2.52
C ALA A 15 -11.97 9.40 2.05
N LEU A 16 -11.07 8.47 2.36
CA LEU A 16 -9.68 8.57 1.95
C LEU A 16 -9.53 8.50 0.42
N ARG A 17 -10.32 7.67 -0.26
CA ARG A 17 -10.28 7.61 -1.73
C ARG A 17 -10.72 8.92 -2.38
N LYS A 18 -11.65 9.61 -1.76
CA LYS A 18 -12.11 10.91 -2.25
C LYS A 18 -11.11 12.04 -1.96
N ASN A 19 -10.28 11.85 -0.95
CA ASN A 19 -9.35 12.88 -0.47
C ASN A 19 -7.89 12.41 -0.56
N MET A 20 -7.54 11.74 -1.65
CA MET A 20 -6.18 11.26 -1.86
C MET A 20 -5.19 12.41 -1.91
N THR A 21 -4.00 12.19 -1.36
CA THR A 21 -2.91 13.14 -1.48
C THR A 21 -2.44 13.22 -2.94
N LYS A 22 -1.69 14.26 -3.27
CA LYS A 22 -1.16 14.39 -4.64
C LYS A 22 -0.20 13.25 -4.99
N GLU A 23 0.56 12.76 -4.01
CA GLU A 23 1.46 11.61 -4.21
C GLU A 23 0.67 10.33 -4.48
N GLU A 24 -0.39 10.10 -3.71
CA GLU A 24 -1.26 8.96 -3.92
C GLU A 24 -1.93 9.03 -5.30
N LYS A 25 -2.42 10.21 -5.69
CA LYS A 25 -3.02 10.40 -7.00
C LYS A 25 -2.04 10.11 -8.13
N HIS A 26 -0.80 10.58 -7.99
CA HIS A 26 0.21 10.38 -9.01
C HIS A 26 0.50 8.89 -9.20
N LEU A 27 0.75 8.17 -8.11
CA LEU A 27 1.04 6.74 -8.19
C LEU A 27 -0.15 5.95 -8.73
N TRP A 28 -1.36 6.30 -8.28
CA TRP A 28 -2.56 5.59 -8.69
C TRP A 28 -2.93 5.84 -10.15
N TYR A 29 -3.11 7.12 -10.53
CA TYR A 29 -3.62 7.45 -11.86
C TYR A 29 -2.59 7.25 -12.96
N ASP A 30 -1.32 7.47 -12.67
CA ASP A 30 -0.27 7.40 -13.68
C ASP A 30 0.41 6.04 -13.77
N PHE A 31 0.17 5.16 -12.82
CA PHE A 31 0.80 3.85 -12.85
C PHE A 31 -0.11 2.70 -12.39
N LEU A 32 -0.50 2.68 -11.11
CA LEU A 32 -1.14 1.49 -10.54
C LEU A 32 -2.49 1.16 -11.17
N ARG A 33 -3.29 2.17 -11.48
CA ARG A 33 -4.59 1.98 -12.10
C ARG A 33 -4.48 1.28 -13.46
N LEU A 34 -3.38 1.53 -14.17
CA LEU A 34 -3.13 1.01 -15.52
C LEU A 34 -2.31 -0.28 -15.51
N TYR A 35 -1.86 -0.71 -14.34
CA TYR A 35 -0.99 -1.88 -14.22
C TYR A 35 -1.77 -3.16 -14.59
N PRO A 36 -1.13 -4.13 -15.31
CA PRO A 36 -1.83 -5.35 -15.76
C PRO A 36 -2.37 -6.22 -14.63
N ILE A 37 -1.69 -6.24 -13.47
CA ILE A 37 -2.16 -6.97 -12.30
C ILE A 37 -2.91 -5.98 -11.41
N ARG A 38 -4.08 -6.38 -10.96
CA ARG A 38 -4.98 -5.46 -10.26
C ARG A 38 -4.44 -4.97 -8.94
N PHE A 39 -4.39 -3.64 -8.79
CA PHE A 39 -4.20 -2.97 -7.50
C PHE A 39 -5.51 -2.34 -7.04
N SER A 40 -5.70 -2.33 -5.74
CA SER A 40 -6.77 -1.57 -5.09
C SER A 40 -6.16 -0.43 -4.31
N ARG A 41 -6.89 0.66 -4.16
CA ARG A 41 -6.46 1.79 -3.34
C ARG A 41 -7.30 1.89 -2.08
N GLN A 42 -6.69 2.31 -0.99
CA GLN A 42 -7.36 2.49 0.30
C GLN A 42 -8.20 1.26 0.65
N LYS A 43 -7.52 0.12 0.75
CA LYS A 43 -8.18 -1.17 0.97
C LYS A 43 -8.18 -1.52 2.46
N VAL A 44 -9.35 -1.88 2.97
CA VAL A 44 -9.46 -2.36 4.35
C VAL A 44 -8.90 -3.79 4.43
N LEU A 45 -7.90 -3.97 5.29
CA LEU A 45 -7.27 -5.27 5.55
C LEU A 45 -7.28 -5.48 7.07
N GLY A 46 -8.27 -6.25 7.55
CA GLY A 46 -8.48 -6.42 8.98
C GLY A 46 -8.86 -5.09 9.63
N LYS A 47 -8.05 -4.64 10.58
CA LYS A 47 -8.28 -3.38 11.30
C LYS A 47 -7.50 -2.19 10.75
N TYR A 48 -6.86 -2.38 9.58
CA TYR A 48 -6.04 -1.34 8.96
C TYR A 48 -6.55 -1.01 7.57
N ILE A 49 -6.14 0.15 7.06
CA ILE A 49 -6.42 0.55 5.69
C ILE A 49 -5.07 0.67 4.98
N ALA A 50 -4.88 -0.14 3.94
CA ALA A 50 -3.67 -0.09 3.12
C ALA A 50 -3.82 0.97 2.03
N ASP A 51 -2.78 1.77 1.79
CA ASP A 51 -2.84 2.78 0.73
C ASP A 51 -3.08 2.11 -0.62
N PHE A 52 -2.28 1.10 -0.96
CA PHE A 52 -2.45 0.31 -2.16
C PHE A 52 -2.22 -1.17 -1.86
N TYR A 53 -2.98 -2.02 -2.53
CA TYR A 53 -2.94 -3.46 -2.27
C TYR A 53 -3.07 -4.24 -3.58
N CYS A 54 -2.21 -5.23 -3.76
CA CYS A 54 -2.29 -6.19 -4.85
C CYS A 54 -2.46 -7.59 -4.26
N ALA A 55 -3.66 -8.15 -4.41
CA ALA A 55 -3.98 -9.46 -3.84
C ALA A 55 -3.16 -10.58 -4.48
N GLU A 56 -3.01 -10.53 -5.80
CA GLU A 56 -2.28 -11.58 -6.51
C GLU A 56 -0.81 -11.64 -6.14
N ALA A 57 -0.17 -10.49 -5.98
CA ALA A 57 1.24 -10.42 -5.60
C ALA A 57 1.45 -10.41 -4.10
N LYS A 58 0.37 -10.37 -3.32
CA LYS A 58 0.41 -10.27 -1.86
C LYS A 58 1.27 -9.09 -1.41
N LEU A 59 1.06 -7.95 -2.04
CA LEU A 59 1.88 -6.76 -1.86
C LEU A 59 1.04 -5.60 -1.34
N VAL A 60 1.53 -4.95 -0.29
CA VAL A 60 0.96 -3.70 0.25
C VAL A 60 1.98 -2.59 0.03
N ILE A 61 1.54 -1.49 -0.54
CA ILE A 61 2.37 -0.31 -0.74
C ILE A 61 1.83 0.81 0.13
N GLU A 62 2.70 1.40 0.94
CA GLU A 62 2.37 2.52 1.80
C GLU A 62 3.20 3.73 1.39
N LEU A 63 2.57 4.87 1.19
CA LEU A 63 3.29 6.10 0.95
C LEU A 63 3.53 6.79 2.29
N ASP A 64 4.77 7.14 2.53
CA ASP A 64 5.19 7.70 3.79
C ASP A 64 5.48 9.19 3.63
N GLY A 65 4.66 10.02 4.23
CA GLY A 65 4.88 11.46 4.26
C GLY A 65 6.03 11.81 5.19
N SER A 66 6.43 13.08 5.19
CA SER A 66 7.43 13.59 6.11
C SER A 66 6.82 13.58 7.52
N GLY A 67 6.56 12.40 8.01
CA GLY A 67 5.83 12.21 9.24
C GLY A 67 6.64 12.50 10.45
N HIS A 68 5.94 12.84 11.49
CA HIS A 68 6.49 12.95 12.81
C HIS A 68 6.70 11.55 13.33
N TYR A 69 7.95 11.12 13.34
CA TYR A 69 8.29 9.81 13.85
C TYR A 69 8.37 9.87 15.37
N THR A 70 7.20 9.88 16.01
CA THR A 70 7.15 9.69 17.47
C THR A 70 7.37 8.21 17.75
N GLU A 71 7.78 7.89 18.97
CA GLU A 71 7.92 6.49 19.38
C GLU A 71 6.59 5.74 19.24
N GLU A 72 5.49 6.40 19.59
CA GLU A 72 4.15 5.82 19.46
C GLU A 72 3.80 5.53 18.00
N GLY A 73 4.14 6.45 17.10
CA GLY A 73 3.90 6.28 15.68
C GLY A 73 4.70 5.14 15.09
N LYS A 74 5.96 5.02 15.48
CA LYS A 74 6.83 3.91 15.05
C LYS A 74 6.29 2.57 15.54
N GLN A 75 5.87 2.50 16.81
CA GLN A 75 5.32 1.30 17.38
C GLN A 75 4.04 0.88 16.65
N TYR A 76 3.17 1.84 16.38
CA TYR A 76 1.95 1.59 15.62
C TYR A 76 2.25 1.02 14.23
N ASP A 77 3.22 1.61 13.52
CA ASP A 77 3.62 1.16 12.20
C ASP A 77 4.22 -0.24 12.23
N GLU A 78 5.02 -0.54 13.24
CA GLU A 78 5.61 -1.87 13.42
C GLU A 78 4.54 -2.93 13.67
N GLU A 79 3.58 -2.63 14.55
CA GLU A 79 2.47 -3.53 14.85
C GLU A 79 1.61 -3.79 13.61
N ARG A 80 1.35 -2.74 12.85
CA ARG A 80 0.58 -2.83 11.62
C ARG A 80 1.30 -3.69 10.58
N THR A 81 2.58 -3.45 10.38
CA THR A 81 3.39 -4.23 9.45
C THR A 81 3.43 -5.71 9.88
N ALA A 82 3.66 -5.98 11.16
CA ALA A 82 3.67 -7.33 11.68
C ALA A 82 2.33 -8.03 11.45
N PHE A 83 1.24 -7.33 11.69
CA PHE A 83 -0.10 -7.87 11.45
C PHE A 83 -0.29 -8.28 9.99
N LEU A 84 0.09 -7.42 9.07
CA LEU A 84 -0.05 -7.69 7.63
C LEU A 84 0.89 -8.82 7.18
N GLU A 85 2.10 -8.86 7.72
CA GLU A 85 3.05 -9.92 7.38
C GLU A 85 2.61 -11.29 7.85
N GLU A 86 1.88 -11.37 8.95
CA GLU A 86 1.29 -12.64 9.40
C GLU A 86 0.35 -13.25 8.38
N TYR A 87 -0.28 -12.42 7.55
CA TYR A 87 -1.13 -12.90 6.47
C TYR A 87 -0.36 -13.20 5.19
N GLY A 88 0.96 -13.21 5.26
CA GLY A 88 1.80 -13.49 4.10
C GLY A 88 1.96 -12.33 3.14
N LEU A 89 1.64 -11.11 3.57
CA LEU A 89 1.77 -9.93 2.75
C LEU A 89 3.15 -9.32 2.88
N THR A 90 3.68 -8.83 1.79
CA THR A 90 4.90 -8.02 1.78
C THR A 90 4.47 -6.56 1.85
N VAL A 91 5.02 -5.83 2.82
CA VAL A 91 4.71 -4.41 2.99
C VAL A 91 5.92 -3.59 2.61
N ILE A 92 5.75 -2.68 1.65
CA ILE A 92 6.81 -1.74 1.30
C ILE A 92 6.36 -0.31 1.61
N ARG A 93 7.30 0.51 2.04
CA ARG A 93 7.05 1.91 2.33
C ARG A 93 7.87 2.75 1.37
N ILE A 94 7.22 3.68 0.70
CA ILE A 94 7.85 4.55 -0.26
C ILE A 94 7.72 5.98 0.24
N PRO A 95 8.84 6.67 0.51
CA PRO A 95 8.77 8.08 0.91
C PRO A 95 8.13 8.93 -0.18
N ASN A 96 7.28 9.88 0.21
CA ASN A 96 6.65 10.78 -0.75
C ASN A 96 7.70 11.53 -1.59
N THR A 97 8.85 11.81 -1.02
CA THR A 97 9.93 12.48 -1.76
C THR A 97 10.40 11.66 -2.95
N GLU A 98 10.39 10.33 -2.86
CA GLU A 98 10.77 9.47 -3.97
C GLU A 98 9.73 9.49 -5.09
N ILE A 99 8.46 9.68 -4.74
CA ILE A 99 7.40 9.84 -5.76
C ILE A 99 7.70 11.07 -6.62
N HIS A 100 8.20 12.14 -6.01
CA HIS A 100 8.53 13.36 -6.74
C HIS A 100 9.86 13.29 -7.49
N LYS A 101 10.86 12.68 -6.88
CA LYS A 101 12.23 12.71 -7.41
C LYS A 101 12.54 11.58 -8.39
N ASN A 102 11.90 10.43 -8.21
CA ASN A 102 12.28 9.22 -8.94
C ASN A 102 11.07 8.35 -9.24
N PHE A 103 10.04 8.95 -9.81
CA PHE A 103 8.79 8.23 -10.08
C PHE A 103 9.01 7.01 -10.97
N GLN A 104 9.78 7.16 -12.04
CA GLN A 104 10.05 6.04 -12.95
C GLN A 104 10.76 4.90 -12.24
N GLY A 105 11.75 5.20 -11.41
CA GLY A 105 12.44 4.18 -10.63
C GLY A 105 11.53 3.48 -9.64
N ILE A 106 10.59 4.21 -9.04
CA ILE A 106 9.60 3.61 -8.15
C ILE A 106 8.68 2.67 -8.92
N CYS A 107 8.22 3.06 -10.10
CA CYS A 107 7.38 2.20 -10.92
C CYS A 107 8.10 0.91 -11.32
N GLU A 108 9.37 1.01 -11.69
CA GLU A 108 10.19 -0.15 -12.03
C GLU A 108 10.41 -1.05 -10.81
N TYR A 109 10.61 -0.46 -9.66
CA TYR A 109 10.77 -1.21 -8.41
C TYR A 109 9.50 -2.00 -8.07
N ILE A 110 8.34 -1.36 -8.18
CA ILE A 110 7.06 -2.02 -7.91
C ILE A 110 6.85 -3.17 -8.91
N ASP A 111 7.09 -2.91 -10.19
CA ASP A 111 6.96 -3.93 -11.23
C ASP A 111 7.86 -5.14 -10.94
N HIS A 112 9.09 -4.90 -10.54
CA HIS A 112 10.03 -5.97 -10.18
C HIS A 112 9.51 -6.78 -8.99
N LEU A 113 8.99 -6.11 -7.96
CA LEU A 113 8.44 -6.81 -6.78
C LEU A 113 7.23 -7.66 -7.14
N VAL A 114 6.35 -7.15 -7.99
CA VAL A 114 5.16 -7.90 -8.43
C VAL A 114 5.61 -9.15 -9.21
N GLU A 115 6.50 -8.99 -10.17
CA GLU A 115 6.98 -10.12 -10.97
C GLU A 115 7.67 -11.17 -10.11
N GLN A 116 8.49 -10.73 -9.17
CA GLN A 116 9.20 -11.62 -8.25
C GLN A 116 8.22 -12.40 -7.38
N SER A 117 7.21 -11.72 -6.84
CA SER A 117 6.18 -12.36 -6.00
C SER A 117 5.37 -13.38 -6.79
N LEU A 118 4.96 -13.05 -8.01
CA LEU A 118 4.20 -13.97 -8.85
C LEU A 118 5.01 -15.19 -9.24
N SER A 119 6.30 -15.04 -9.49
CA SER A 119 7.19 -16.16 -9.80
C SER A 119 7.30 -17.14 -8.64
N GLN A 120 7.34 -16.63 -7.41
CA GLN A 120 7.43 -17.47 -6.21
C GLN A 120 6.13 -18.21 -5.91
N LEU A 121 5.00 -17.68 -6.38
CA LEU A 121 3.68 -18.26 -6.11
C LEU A 121 3.27 -19.32 -7.14
N ARG A 122 4.04 -19.48 -8.20
CA ARG A 122 3.78 -20.48 -9.26
C ARG A 122 4.26 -21.87 -8.90
#